data_34293643affb0ce877ded7a1deedbc43
#
_entry.id   34293643affb0ce877ded7a1deedbc43
#
_cell.length_a   1.000
_cell.length_b   1.000
_cell.length_c   1.000
_cell.angle_alpha   90.00
_cell.angle_beta   90.00
_cell.angle_gamma   90.00
#
_symmetry.space_group_name_H-M   'P 1'
#
loop_
_entity.id
_entity.type
_entity.pdbx_description
1 polymer ?
#
loop_
_entity_poly.entity_id
_entity_poly.type
_entity_poly.pdbx_seq_one_letter_code
_entity_poly.pdbx_strand_id
1 'polypeptide(L)'
;RAQIKSCGIGTSATRAEILKKLVNNKYLDLNKKTQIITPTLMGEMIYDVVGASIRSLLKPELTASWEKGLTGVAEGTITSGEYMDKLDDFVRRRTNIVKQLHNQSILYQQFDAIAGFYQKKETAPAVKKAGTAKKRTEKKENAEG
;
A
#
# COMPACT_ATOMS: atom_id res chain seq x y z
N ARG A 1 -8.02 11.03 0.35
CA ARG A 1 -7.33 12.34 0.34
C ARG A 1 -7.58 13.16 1.63
N ALA A 2 -8.82 13.19 2.14
CA ALA A 2 -9.15 13.94 3.36
C ALA A 2 -8.46 13.36 4.61
N GLN A 3 -8.45 12.03 4.79
CA GLN A 3 -7.79 11.38 5.91
C GLN A 3 -6.26 11.60 5.90
N ILE A 4 -5.62 11.50 4.74
CA ILE A 4 -4.18 11.74 4.60
C ILE A 4 -3.84 13.20 4.95
N LYS A 5 -4.73 14.13 4.60
CA LYS A 5 -4.54 15.56 4.87
C LYS A 5 -4.72 15.90 6.37
N SER A 6 -5.60 15.18 7.08
CA SER A 6 -5.85 15.36 8.50
C SER A 6 -4.87 14.63 9.43
N CYS A 7 -4.26 13.53 8.94
CA CYS A 7 -3.36 12.70 9.74
C CYS A 7 -1.89 13.12 9.70
N GLY A 8 -1.52 14.14 8.92
CA GLY A 8 -0.13 14.62 8.87
C GLY A 8 0.88 13.71 8.19
N ILE A 9 0.47 12.57 7.59
CA ILE A 9 1.39 11.63 6.94
C ILE A 9 1.94 12.24 5.65
N GLY A 10 3.24 12.53 5.66
CA GLY A 10 3.98 13.09 4.54
C GLY A 10 3.46 14.45 4.10
N THR A 11 4.23 15.13 3.30
CA THR A 11 3.86 16.38 2.64
C THR A 11 3.29 16.10 1.25
N SER A 12 2.72 17.09 0.60
CA SER A 12 2.30 16.98 -0.81
C SER A 12 3.44 16.55 -1.74
N ALA A 13 4.67 16.99 -1.44
CA ALA A 13 5.87 16.62 -2.21
C ALA A 13 6.31 15.17 -1.97
N THR A 14 6.23 14.68 -0.72
CA THR A 14 6.74 13.34 -0.37
C THR A 14 5.74 12.21 -0.57
N ARG A 15 4.43 12.47 -0.65
CA ARG A 15 3.40 11.43 -0.83
C ARG A 15 3.54 10.65 -2.13
N ALA A 16 3.87 11.34 -3.22
CA ALA A 16 4.11 10.69 -4.51
C ALA A 16 5.31 9.74 -4.45
N GLU A 17 6.39 10.14 -3.76
CA GLU A 17 7.57 9.29 -3.56
C GLU A 17 7.29 8.10 -2.66
N ILE A 18 6.43 8.23 -1.63
CA ILE A 18 6.00 7.12 -0.78
C ILE A 18 5.25 6.07 -1.62
N LEU A 19 4.29 6.49 -2.44
CA LEU A 19 3.57 5.57 -3.34
C LEU A 19 4.50 4.90 -4.34
N LYS A 20 5.43 5.65 -4.93
CA LYS A 20 6.43 5.13 -5.84
C LYS A 20 7.33 4.08 -5.17
N LYS A 21 7.77 4.31 -3.93
CA LYS A 21 8.52 3.32 -3.14
C LYS A 21 7.72 2.05 -2.89
N LEU A 22 6.43 2.13 -2.56
CA LEU A 22 5.57 0.97 -2.35
C LEU A 22 5.42 0.13 -3.63
N VAL A 23 5.31 0.77 -4.80
CA VAL A 23 5.27 0.08 -6.10
C VAL A 23 6.63 -0.52 -6.44
N ASN A 24 7.73 0.21 -6.25
CA ASN A 24 9.08 -0.27 -6.52
C ASN A 24 9.46 -1.47 -5.63
N ASN A 25 9.02 -1.46 -4.36
CA ASN A 25 9.20 -2.57 -3.42
C ASN A 25 8.22 -3.73 -3.67
N LYS A 26 7.38 -3.63 -4.70
CA LYS A 26 6.39 -4.64 -5.06
C LYS A 26 5.36 -4.95 -3.97
N TYR A 27 5.07 -4.01 -3.10
CA TYR A 27 3.95 -4.11 -2.15
C TYR A 27 2.63 -3.71 -2.80
N LEU A 28 2.70 -2.80 -3.78
CA LEU A 28 1.58 -2.38 -4.61
C LEU A 28 1.91 -2.62 -6.08
N ASP A 29 0.90 -2.92 -6.88
CA ASP A 29 0.96 -2.94 -8.34
C ASP A 29 0.15 -1.79 -8.93
N LEU A 30 0.67 -1.17 -9.98
CA LEU A 30 0.01 -0.07 -10.70
C LEU A 30 -0.27 -0.49 -12.13
N ASN A 31 -1.54 -0.63 -12.46
CA ASN A 31 -1.95 -0.82 -13.84
C ASN A 31 -1.82 0.50 -14.61
N LYS A 32 -0.83 0.57 -15.51
CA LYS A 32 -0.51 1.80 -16.27
C LYS A 32 -1.63 2.26 -17.20
N LYS A 33 -2.51 1.35 -17.67
CA LYS A 33 -3.63 1.68 -18.57
C LYS A 33 -4.82 2.25 -17.82
N THR A 34 -5.19 1.61 -16.70
CA THR A 34 -6.36 1.99 -15.92
C THR A 34 -6.04 2.92 -14.76
N GLN A 35 -4.75 3.11 -14.44
CA GLN A 35 -4.27 3.88 -13.27
C GLN A 35 -4.82 3.35 -11.93
N ILE A 36 -5.18 2.06 -11.90
CA ILE A 36 -5.67 1.40 -10.69
C ILE A 36 -4.47 0.81 -9.94
N ILE A 37 -4.39 1.12 -8.65
CA ILE A 37 -3.42 0.55 -7.72
C ILE A 37 -4.09 -0.60 -6.97
N THR A 38 -3.43 -1.76 -6.94
CA THR A 38 -3.87 -2.94 -6.19
C THR A 38 -2.74 -3.45 -5.29
N PRO A 39 -3.03 -4.09 -4.15
CA PRO A 39 -2.00 -4.78 -3.40
C PRO A 39 -1.46 -5.97 -4.19
N THR A 40 -0.22 -6.32 -3.94
CA THR A 40 0.38 -7.60 -4.36
C THR A 40 0.25 -8.62 -3.24
N LEU A 41 0.49 -9.91 -3.53
CA LEU A 41 0.56 -10.93 -2.50
C LEU A 41 1.56 -10.55 -1.40
N MET A 42 2.75 -10.09 -1.77
CA MET A 42 3.77 -9.62 -0.82
C MET A 42 3.26 -8.44 0.02
N GLY A 43 2.53 -7.51 -0.58
CA GLY A 43 1.96 -6.37 0.12
C GLY A 43 0.94 -6.78 1.18
N GLU A 44 0.05 -7.72 0.85
CA GLU A 44 -0.92 -8.27 1.82
C GLU A 44 -0.22 -9.04 2.95
N MET A 45 0.75 -9.90 2.62
CA MET A 45 1.52 -10.63 3.62
C MET A 45 2.23 -9.69 4.61
N ILE A 46 2.89 -8.64 4.14
CA ILE A 46 3.54 -7.64 5.00
C ILE A 46 2.52 -6.91 5.87
N TYR A 47 1.37 -6.54 5.31
CA TYR A 47 0.30 -5.88 6.06
C TYR A 47 -0.19 -6.78 7.20
N ASP A 48 -0.42 -8.07 6.95
CA ASP A 48 -0.89 -9.04 7.95
C ASP A 48 0.16 -9.30 9.02
N VAL A 49 1.44 -9.45 8.64
CA VAL A 49 2.55 -9.61 9.62
C VAL A 49 2.63 -8.40 10.54
N VAL A 50 2.59 -7.19 10.00
CA VAL A 50 2.64 -5.96 10.80
C VAL A 50 1.38 -5.84 11.67
N GLY A 51 0.20 -6.18 11.12
CA GLY A 51 -1.07 -6.18 11.84
C GLY A 51 -1.10 -7.15 13.02
N ALA A 52 -0.50 -8.33 12.84
CA ALA A 52 -0.41 -9.37 13.88
C ALA A 52 0.68 -9.09 14.92
N SER A 53 1.69 -8.26 14.60
CA SER A 53 2.82 -7.96 15.48
C SER A 53 2.70 -6.57 16.14
N ILE A 54 2.71 -5.49 15.34
CA ILE A 54 2.67 -4.11 15.83
C ILE A 54 1.56 -3.33 15.09
N ARG A 55 0.32 -3.67 15.34
CA ARG A 55 -0.85 -3.07 14.68
C ARG A 55 -0.85 -1.53 14.69
N SER A 56 -0.25 -0.91 15.72
CA SER A 56 -0.17 0.55 15.80
C SER A 56 0.63 1.19 14.66
N LEU A 57 1.57 0.46 14.03
CA LEU A 57 2.32 0.95 12.87
C LEU A 57 1.43 1.13 11.62
N LEU A 58 0.28 0.44 11.55
CA LEU A 58 -0.69 0.59 10.47
C LEU A 58 -1.65 1.76 10.69
N LYS A 59 -1.58 2.42 11.86
CA LYS A 59 -2.44 3.54 12.20
C LYS A 59 -1.74 4.87 11.88
N PRO A 60 -2.32 5.72 11.03
CA PRO A 60 -1.72 7.00 10.68
C PRO A 60 -1.55 7.94 11.88
N GLU A 61 -2.39 7.78 12.92
CA GLU A 61 -2.32 8.58 14.14
C GLU A 61 -1.00 8.41 14.90
N LEU A 62 -0.37 7.22 14.84
CA LEU A 62 0.94 7.00 15.44
C LEU A 62 1.99 7.88 14.77
N THR A 63 2.07 7.86 13.43
CA THR A 63 3.01 8.70 12.68
C THR A 63 2.75 10.19 12.95
N ALA A 64 1.49 10.61 12.91
CA ALA A 64 1.11 11.99 13.20
C ALA A 64 1.50 12.42 14.61
N SER A 65 1.40 11.54 15.61
CA SER A 65 1.81 11.84 16.99
C SER A 65 3.33 12.04 17.12
N TRP A 66 4.12 11.25 16.40
CA TRP A 66 5.58 11.41 16.35
C TRP A 66 5.99 12.70 15.62
N GLU A 67 5.36 13.01 14.49
CA GLU A 67 5.60 14.28 13.79
C GLU A 67 5.24 15.50 14.64
N LYS A 68 4.12 15.43 15.39
CA LYS A 68 3.76 16.47 16.36
C LYS A 68 4.81 16.63 17.46
N GLY A 69 5.37 15.50 17.94
CA GLY A 69 6.48 15.52 18.91
C GLY A 69 7.71 16.22 18.37
N LEU A 70 8.11 15.95 17.10
CA LEU A 70 9.22 16.64 16.43
C LEU A 70 8.97 18.15 16.28
N THR A 71 7.72 18.54 15.96
CA THR A 71 7.34 19.96 15.96
C THR A 71 7.53 20.59 17.32
N GLY A 72 7.09 19.91 18.41
CA GLY A 72 7.30 20.38 19.76
C GLY A 72 8.77 20.54 20.14
N VAL A 73 9.64 19.66 19.66
CA VAL A 73 11.11 19.82 19.84
C VAL A 73 11.63 21.06 19.09
N ALA A 74 11.18 21.28 17.84
CA ALA A 74 11.58 22.43 17.03
C ALA A 74 11.11 23.75 17.64
N GLU A 75 9.93 23.77 18.28
CA GLU A 75 9.34 24.93 18.97
C GLU A 75 9.86 25.11 20.41
N GLY A 76 10.68 24.18 20.92
CA GLY A 76 11.21 24.21 22.28
C GLY A 76 10.20 23.88 23.38
N THR A 77 9.01 23.37 23.04
CA THR A 77 7.98 22.96 24.02
C THR A 77 8.24 21.57 24.61
N ILE A 78 9.05 20.76 23.94
CA ILE A 78 9.50 19.43 24.36
C ILE A 78 11.03 19.40 24.16
N THR A 79 11.78 18.83 25.10
CA THR A 79 13.21 18.63 24.91
C THR A 79 13.50 17.45 23.97
N SER A 80 14.62 17.48 23.27
CA SER A 80 15.05 16.36 22.44
C SER A 80 15.25 15.07 23.26
N GLY A 81 15.73 15.21 24.52
CA GLY A 81 15.85 14.08 25.45
C GLY A 81 14.52 13.42 25.74
N GLU A 82 13.50 14.18 26.15
CA GLU A 82 12.16 13.65 26.40
C GLU A 82 11.55 12.98 25.18
N TYR A 83 11.77 13.53 23.97
CA TYR A 83 11.31 12.93 22.74
C TYR A 83 12.01 11.59 22.47
N MET A 84 13.33 11.53 22.61
CA MET A 84 14.12 10.32 22.39
C MET A 84 13.81 9.24 23.42
N ASP A 85 13.61 9.59 24.70
CA ASP A 85 13.23 8.64 25.76
C ASP A 85 11.86 7.97 25.45
N LYS A 86 10.88 8.76 24.99
CA LYS A 86 9.58 8.25 24.56
C LYS A 86 9.69 7.31 23.37
N LEU A 87 10.53 7.65 22.39
CA LEU A 87 10.76 6.85 21.21
C LEU A 87 11.45 5.52 21.55
N ASP A 88 12.52 5.57 22.37
CA ASP A 88 13.25 4.38 22.82
C ASP A 88 12.33 3.44 23.62
N ASP A 89 11.57 3.97 24.55
CA ASP A 89 10.61 3.22 25.35
C ASP A 89 9.51 2.56 24.46
N PHE A 90 9.01 3.28 23.46
CA PHE A 90 8.08 2.71 22.47
C PHE A 90 8.71 1.55 21.72
N VAL A 91 9.90 1.74 21.14
CA VAL A 91 10.61 0.72 20.36
C VAL A 91 10.91 -0.50 21.23
N ARG A 92 11.44 -0.30 22.42
CA ARG A 92 11.78 -1.37 23.38
C ARG A 92 10.56 -2.21 23.77
N ARG A 93 9.46 -1.56 24.14
CA ARG A 93 8.22 -2.26 24.51
C ARG A 93 7.67 -3.05 23.34
N ARG A 94 7.61 -2.47 22.13
CA ARG A 94 7.08 -3.16 20.94
C ARG A 94 7.96 -4.33 20.50
N THR A 95 9.27 -4.15 20.55
CA THR A 95 10.23 -5.21 20.24
C THR A 95 10.06 -6.41 21.21
N ASN A 96 9.93 -6.14 22.51
CA ASN A 96 9.73 -7.20 23.49
C ASN A 96 8.41 -7.96 23.28
N ILE A 97 7.33 -7.27 22.91
CA ILE A 97 6.05 -7.92 22.57
C ILE A 97 6.25 -8.83 21.35
N VAL A 98 6.89 -8.34 20.29
CA VAL A 98 7.12 -9.13 19.06
C VAL A 98 7.94 -10.38 19.33
N LYS A 99 8.98 -10.29 20.18
CA LYS A 99 9.81 -11.45 20.58
C LYS A 99 9.01 -12.55 21.28
N GLN A 100 7.90 -12.22 21.91
CA GLN A 100 7.04 -13.17 22.65
C GLN A 100 5.87 -13.69 21.80
N LEU A 101 5.73 -13.25 20.56
CA LEU A 101 4.66 -13.72 19.67
C LEU A 101 4.97 -15.12 19.14
N HIS A 102 3.97 -16.00 19.21
CA HIS A 102 4.01 -17.38 18.69
C HIS A 102 2.86 -17.62 17.70
N ASN A 103 2.64 -16.66 16.78
CA ASN A 103 1.53 -16.68 15.83
C ASN A 103 1.93 -17.09 14.40
N GLN A 104 3.13 -17.63 14.22
CA GLN A 104 3.68 -17.98 12.90
C GLN A 104 2.80 -18.98 12.14
N SER A 105 2.32 -20.03 12.81
CA SER A 105 1.47 -21.04 12.18
C SER A 105 0.15 -20.47 11.65
N ILE A 106 -0.45 -19.52 12.37
CA ILE A 106 -1.69 -18.84 11.96
C ILE A 106 -1.40 -17.97 10.74
N LEU A 107 -0.28 -17.24 10.73
CA LEU A 107 0.13 -16.42 9.60
C LEU A 107 0.39 -17.26 8.35
N TYR A 108 1.06 -18.42 8.47
CA TYR A 108 1.27 -19.32 7.34
C TYR A 108 -0.05 -19.82 6.74
N GLN A 109 -1.03 -20.20 7.55
CA GLN A 109 -2.36 -20.61 7.07
C GLN A 109 -3.07 -19.47 6.33
N GLN A 110 -2.97 -18.24 6.84
CA GLN A 110 -3.52 -17.06 6.18
C GLN A 110 -2.83 -16.81 4.83
N PHE A 111 -1.50 -16.93 4.77
CA PHE A 111 -0.75 -16.72 3.53
C PHE A 111 -1.08 -17.75 2.47
N ASP A 112 -1.24 -19.03 2.84
CA ASP A 112 -1.65 -20.08 1.91
C ASP A 112 -3.04 -19.80 1.32
N ALA A 113 -3.98 -19.35 2.15
CA ALA A 113 -5.31 -18.96 1.71
C ALA A 113 -5.28 -17.76 0.73
N ILE A 114 -4.50 -16.72 1.05
CA ILE A 114 -4.35 -15.52 0.21
C ILE A 114 -3.64 -15.86 -1.10
N ALA A 115 -2.57 -16.66 -1.06
CA ALA A 115 -1.82 -17.09 -2.24
C ALA A 115 -2.70 -17.76 -3.30
N GLY A 116 -3.68 -18.57 -2.87
CA GLY A 116 -4.66 -19.21 -3.74
C GLY A 116 -5.48 -18.22 -4.59
N PHE A 117 -5.78 -17.03 -4.08
CA PHE A 117 -6.48 -15.99 -4.85
C PHE A 117 -5.59 -15.37 -5.92
N TYR A 118 -4.31 -15.17 -5.64
CA TYR A 118 -3.37 -14.60 -6.60
C TYR A 118 -3.06 -15.57 -7.73
N GLN A 119 -2.88 -16.87 -7.45
CA GLN A 119 -2.68 -17.90 -8.47
C GLN A 119 -3.87 -18.02 -9.44
N LYS A 120 -5.11 -17.96 -8.94
CA LYS A 120 -6.32 -17.97 -9.80
C LYS A 120 -6.39 -16.74 -10.71
N LYS A 121 -5.84 -15.60 -10.30
CA LYS A 121 -5.85 -14.37 -11.09
C LYS A 121 -4.83 -14.43 -12.25
N GLU A 122 -3.72 -15.12 -12.08
CA GLU A 122 -2.71 -15.33 -13.13
C GLU A 122 -3.16 -16.33 -14.20
N THR A 123 -3.96 -17.33 -13.82
CA THR A 123 -4.45 -18.38 -14.72
C THR A 123 -5.73 -18.02 -15.46
N ALA A 124 -6.41 -16.93 -15.13
CA ALA A 124 -7.61 -16.47 -15.84
C ALA A 124 -7.22 -15.97 -17.23
N PRO A 125 -7.70 -16.59 -18.34
CA PRO A 125 -7.38 -16.13 -19.68
C PRO A 125 -7.88 -14.71 -19.87
N ALA A 126 -7.02 -13.82 -20.40
CA ALA A 126 -7.39 -12.48 -20.77
C ALA A 126 -8.57 -12.56 -21.77
N VAL A 127 -9.75 -12.10 -21.38
CA VAL A 127 -10.91 -12.01 -22.26
C VAL A 127 -10.55 -11.08 -23.40
N LYS A 128 -10.20 -11.66 -24.55
CA LYS A 128 -10.02 -10.93 -25.81
C LYS A 128 -11.37 -10.31 -26.14
N LYS A 129 -11.51 -9.00 -26.01
CA LYS A 129 -12.64 -8.26 -26.55
C LYS A 129 -12.61 -8.51 -28.06
N ALA A 130 -13.61 -9.24 -28.55
CA ALA A 130 -13.84 -9.44 -29.96
C ALA A 130 -14.01 -8.07 -30.61
N GLY A 131 -13.06 -7.71 -31.46
CA GLY A 131 -13.15 -6.51 -32.27
C GLY A 131 -14.34 -6.64 -33.22
N THR A 132 -15.32 -5.78 -33.10
CA THR A 132 -16.38 -5.61 -34.08
C THR A 132 -15.73 -5.15 -35.40
N ALA A 133 -15.61 -6.08 -36.33
CA ALA A 133 -15.21 -5.79 -37.69
C ALA A 133 -16.29 -4.90 -38.33
N LYS A 134 -15.95 -3.65 -38.56
CA LYS A 134 -16.77 -2.70 -39.31
C LYS A 134 -16.68 -3.07 -40.78
N LYS A 135 -17.75 -3.68 -41.28
CA LYS A 135 -17.94 -4.05 -42.71
C LYS A 135 -18.00 -2.74 -43.50
N ARG A 136 -16.96 -2.48 -44.30
CA ARG A 136 -16.91 -1.37 -45.24
C ARG A 136 -17.63 -1.82 -46.51
N THR A 137 -18.84 -1.31 -46.75
CA THR A 137 -19.55 -1.47 -48.01
C THR A 137 -18.95 -0.49 -49.03
N GLU A 138 -18.32 -1.05 -50.04
CA GLU A 138 -17.93 -0.32 -51.25
C GLU A 138 -19.17 -0.07 -52.07
N LYS A 139 -19.49 1.19 -52.29
CA LYS A 139 -20.49 1.66 -53.26
C LYS A 139 -19.75 1.87 -54.59
N LYS A 140 -19.97 0.97 -55.54
CA LYS A 140 -19.62 1.21 -56.94
C LYS A 140 -20.62 2.21 -57.50
N GLU A 141 -20.17 3.35 -57.94
CA GLU A 141 -20.89 4.22 -58.83
C GLU A 141 -20.37 3.99 -60.24
N ASN A 142 -21.26 3.43 -61.10
CA ASN A 142 -21.05 3.40 -62.55
C ASN A 142 -21.32 4.80 -63.08
N ALA A 143 -20.38 5.32 -63.83
CA ALA A 143 -20.59 6.48 -64.72
C ALA A 143 -20.88 5.91 -66.13
N GLU A 144 -22.01 6.25 -66.67
CA GLU A 144 -22.31 6.34 -68.08
C GLU A 144 -23.06 7.67 -68.37
N GLY A 145 -22.60 8.37 -69.38
CA GLY A 145 -23.26 9.52 -69.94
C GLY A 145 -22.31 10.59 -70.40
#